data_18959875285515d8a062bda4d10a7e61
#
_entry.id   18959875285515d8a062bda4d10a7e61
#
_cell.length_a   1.000
_cell.length_b   1.000
_cell.length_c   1.000
_cell.angle_alpha   90.00
_cell.angle_beta   90.00
_cell.angle_gamma   90.00
#
_symmetry.space_group_name_H-M   'P 1'
#
loop_
_entity.id
_entity.type
_entity.pdbx_description
1 polymer ?
#
loop_
_entity_poly.entity_id
_entity_poly.type
_entity_poly.pdbx_seq_one_letter_code
_entity_poly.pdbx_strand_id
1 'polypeptide(L)'
;MNTEQKNFIKTVGALASADMKKSGVLASLTTAQAILEAGWGTNGLATVGKALFGIKATKSWKGKVYCKDTKECYDGVNLVEVKNTAFRAYDTWEESVTDHSAFLKANKRYKEEIGRASCRERV
;
A
#
# COMPACT_ATOMS: atom_id res chain seq x y z
N MET A 1 -14.02 17.43 1.39
CA MET A 1 -13.90 15.96 1.39
C MET A 1 -15.30 15.36 1.48
N ASN A 2 -15.66 14.46 0.57
CA ASN A 2 -16.98 13.83 0.56
C ASN A 2 -17.08 12.70 1.59
N THR A 3 -18.29 12.15 1.76
CA THR A 3 -18.56 11.09 2.73
C THR A 3 -17.77 9.82 2.45
N GLU A 4 -17.63 9.43 1.17
CA GLU A 4 -16.88 8.24 0.77
C GLU A 4 -15.40 8.36 1.13
N GLN A 5 -14.82 9.53 0.90
CA GLN A 5 -13.43 9.81 1.25
C GLN A 5 -13.21 9.76 2.76
N LYS A 6 -14.13 10.36 3.53
CA LYS A 6 -14.08 10.31 5.00
C LYS A 6 -14.18 8.87 5.51
N ASN A 7 -15.06 8.08 4.93
CA ASN A 7 -15.23 6.67 5.30
C ASN A 7 -13.99 5.85 4.98
N PHE A 8 -13.35 6.11 3.84
CA PHE A 8 -12.09 5.45 3.47
C PHE A 8 -10.99 5.75 4.48
N ILE A 9 -10.80 7.01 4.84
CA ILE A 9 -9.80 7.41 5.85
C ILE A 9 -10.09 6.75 7.19
N LYS A 10 -11.34 6.72 7.60
CA LYS A 10 -11.74 6.10 8.86
C LYS A 10 -11.44 4.59 8.88
N THR A 11 -11.78 3.90 7.80
CA THR A 11 -11.58 2.46 7.67
C THR A 11 -10.09 2.11 7.61
N VAL A 12 -9.36 2.72 6.70
CA VAL A 12 -7.93 2.46 6.52
C VAL A 12 -7.12 2.98 7.70
N GLY A 13 -7.48 4.13 8.24
CA GLY A 13 -6.84 4.70 9.42
C GLY A 13 -6.91 3.78 10.63
N ALA A 14 -8.05 3.13 10.84
CA ALA A 14 -8.21 2.15 11.92
C ALA A 14 -7.32 0.92 11.72
N LEU A 15 -7.26 0.40 10.50
CA LEU A 15 -6.39 -0.73 10.16
C LEU A 15 -4.91 -0.36 10.31
N ALA A 16 -4.54 0.83 9.83
CA ALA A 16 -3.17 1.33 9.90
C ALA A 16 -2.73 1.57 11.35
N SER A 17 -3.62 2.09 12.20
CA SER A 17 -3.34 2.32 13.62
C SER A 17 -3.12 1.03 14.38
N ALA A 18 -3.94 0.01 14.11
CA ALA A 18 -3.77 -1.31 14.70
C ALA A 18 -2.46 -1.96 14.23
N ASP A 19 -2.13 -1.84 12.94
CA ASP A 19 -0.88 -2.37 12.39
C ASP A 19 0.34 -1.66 12.96
N MET A 20 0.29 -0.34 13.14
CA MET A 20 1.41 0.44 13.68
C MET A 20 1.88 -0.09 15.03
N LYS A 21 0.98 -0.57 15.87
CA LYS A 21 1.31 -1.15 17.18
C LYS A 21 2.18 -2.41 17.05
N LYS A 22 2.04 -3.14 15.94
CA LYS A 22 2.79 -4.38 15.68
C LYS A 22 4.03 -4.13 14.85
N SER A 23 3.92 -3.33 13.79
CA SER A 23 4.97 -3.15 12.79
C SER A 23 5.90 -1.96 13.08
N GLY A 24 5.41 -0.94 13.76
CA GLY A 24 6.12 0.33 13.95
C GLY A 24 6.00 1.26 12.76
N VAL A 25 5.30 0.88 11.69
CA VAL A 25 5.07 1.73 10.53
C VAL A 25 4.00 2.77 10.87
N LEU A 26 4.28 4.05 10.61
CA LEU A 26 3.36 5.14 10.95
C LEU A 26 2.00 4.99 10.25
N ALA A 27 0.93 5.07 11.03
CA ALA A 27 -0.43 5.00 10.51
C ALA A 27 -0.72 6.11 9.51
N SER A 28 -0.19 7.31 9.72
CA SER A 28 -0.33 8.44 8.80
C SER A 28 0.33 8.17 7.45
N LEU A 29 1.50 7.55 7.44
CA LEU A 29 2.20 7.17 6.20
C LEU A 29 1.39 6.10 5.44
N THR A 30 0.97 5.06 6.13
CA THR A 30 0.18 3.97 5.54
C THR A 30 -1.12 4.51 4.93
N THR A 31 -1.84 5.35 5.68
CA THR A 31 -3.10 5.94 5.21
C THR A 31 -2.89 6.84 3.99
N ALA A 32 -1.87 7.70 4.02
CA ALA A 32 -1.57 8.60 2.89
C ALA A 32 -1.20 7.82 1.62
N GLN A 33 -0.41 6.78 1.73
CA GLN A 33 -0.04 5.95 0.59
C GLN A 33 -1.25 5.18 0.03
N ALA A 34 -2.12 4.69 0.89
CA ALA A 34 -3.36 4.03 0.47
C ALA A 34 -4.26 4.98 -0.33
N ILE A 35 -4.39 6.23 0.10
CA ILE A 35 -5.18 7.24 -0.62
C ILE A 35 -4.64 7.43 -2.04
N LEU A 36 -3.33 7.60 -2.18
CA LEU A 36 -2.68 7.85 -3.47
C LEU A 36 -2.80 6.64 -4.41
N GLU A 37 -2.57 5.44 -3.91
CA GLU A 37 -2.50 4.23 -4.73
C GLU A 37 -3.85 3.58 -5.01
N ALA A 38 -4.78 3.67 -4.08
CA ALA A 38 -6.07 2.98 -4.17
C ALA A 38 -7.21 3.84 -4.73
N GLY A 39 -6.96 5.12 -5.04
CA GLY A 39 -8.00 6.03 -5.50
C GLY A 39 -9.17 6.10 -4.52
N TRP A 40 -8.89 6.29 -3.24
CA TRP A 40 -9.90 6.28 -2.16
C TRP A 40 -10.63 4.93 -2.04
N GLY A 41 -9.99 3.85 -2.47
CA GLY A 41 -10.55 2.50 -2.39
C GLY A 41 -11.51 2.14 -3.53
N THR A 42 -11.55 2.94 -4.60
CA THR A 42 -12.51 2.76 -5.69
C THR A 42 -11.95 2.06 -6.92
N ASN A 43 -10.62 2.01 -7.09
CA ASN A 43 -10.05 1.36 -8.27
C ASN A 43 -10.17 -0.18 -8.20
N GLY A 44 -10.00 -0.86 -9.35
CA GLY A 44 -10.15 -2.32 -9.43
C GLY A 44 -9.19 -3.09 -8.55
N LEU A 45 -7.97 -2.58 -8.39
CA LEU A 45 -6.97 -3.21 -7.53
C LEU A 45 -7.42 -3.22 -6.07
N ALA A 46 -8.03 -2.13 -5.60
CA ALA A 46 -8.55 -2.02 -4.24
C ALA A 46 -9.86 -2.80 -4.03
N THR A 47 -10.77 -2.78 -5.01
CA THR A 47 -12.09 -3.40 -4.86
C THR A 47 -12.08 -4.89 -5.12
N VAL A 48 -11.41 -5.34 -6.16
CA VAL A 48 -11.34 -6.76 -6.56
C VAL A 48 -10.12 -7.43 -5.93
N GLY A 49 -8.95 -6.82 -6.08
CA GLY A 49 -7.70 -7.38 -5.56
C GLY A 49 -7.49 -7.16 -4.06
N LYS A 50 -8.32 -6.33 -3.43
CA LYS A 50 -8.17 -5.93 -2.01
C LYS A 50 -6.78 -5.39 -1.70
N ALA A 51 -6.11 -4.80 -2.68
CA ALA A 51 -4.77 -4.26 -2.61
C ALA A 51 -4.81 -2.74 -2.58
N LEU A 52 -4.27 -2.14 -1.54
CA LEU A 52 -4.31 -0.69 -1.32
C LEU A 52 -3.05 0.04 -1.78
N PHE A 53 -1.95 -0.66 -2.05
CA PHE A 53 -0.64 -0.03 -2.20
C PHE A 53 0.06 -0.31 -3.53
N GLY A 54 -0.54 -1.10 -4.42
CA GLY A 54 0.03 -1.37 -5.73
C GLY A 54 1.39 -2.06 -5.69
N ILE A 55 1.58 -3.01 -4.80
CA ILE A 55 2.83 -3.76 -4.70
C ILE A 55 2.85 -4.83 -5.79
N LYS A 56 3.89 -4.82 -6.63
CA LYS A 56 4.02 -5.81 -7.69
C LYS A 56 4.28 -7.21 -7.13
N ALA A 57 3.62 -8.20 -7.74
CA ALA A 57 3.85 -9.60 -7.43
C ALA A 57 5.05 -10.10 -8.21
N THR A 58 6.17 -10.32 -7.54
CA THR A 58 7.38 -10.89 -8.12
C THR A 58 7.35 -12.42 -7.97
N LYS A 59 8.39 -13.10 -8.50
CA LYS A 59 8.49 -14.57 -8.41
C LYS A 59 8.48 -15.09 -6.98
N SER A 60 8.93 -14.28 -6.02
CA SER A 60 8.92 -14.65 -4.60
C SER A 60 7.54 -14.59 -3.94
N TRP A 61 6.59 -13.86 -4.55
CA TRP A 61 5.23 -13.76 -4.03
C TRP A 61 4.44 -15.05 -4.29
N LYS A 62 3.90 -15.65 -3.26
CA LYS A 62 3.15 -16.91 -3.32
C LYS A 62 1.65 -16.75 -3.11
N GLY A 63 1.17 -15.54 -2.88
CA GLY A 63 -0.24 -15.24 -2.64
C GLY A 63 -1.02 -14.98 -3.93
N LYS A 64 -2.22 -14.44 -3.76
CA LYS A 64 -3.10 -14.09 -4.87
C LYS A 64 -2.53 -12.97 -5.71
N VAL A 65 -2.93 -12.92 -6.98
CA VAL A 65 -2.46 -11.95 -7.95
C VAL A 65 -3.64 -11.28 -8.65
N TYR A 66 -3.54 -9.98 -8.86
CA TYR A 66 -4.44 -9.20 -9.69
C TYR A 66 -3.63 -8.58 -10.82
N CYS A 67 -4.02 -8.87 -12.07
CA CYS A 67 -3.31 -8.37 -13.25
C CYS A 67 -4.06 -7.21 -13.88
N LYS A 68 -3.32 -6.17 -14.26
CA LYS A 68 -3.87 -5.05 -15.03
C LYS A 68 -2.78 -4.43 -15.89
N ASP A 69 -3.21 -3.68 -16.89
CA ASP A 69 -2.29 -2.90 -17.72
C ASP A 69 -1.90 -1.63 -16.97
N THR A 70 -0.64 -1.28 -17.03
CA THR A 70 -0.10 -0.08 -16.36
C THR A 70 0.69 0.76 -17.34
N LYS A 71 0.92 2.02 -16.98
CA LYS A 71 1.85 2.91 -17.69
C LYS A 71 3.03 3.18 -16.76
N GLU A 72 4.24 2.92 -17.24
CA GLU A 72 5.45 3.11 -16.46
C GLU A 72 6.42 4.01 -17.21
N CYS A 73 7.21 4.78 -16.46
CA CYS A 73 8.17 5.70 -17.00
C CYS A 73 9.59 5.23 -16.62
N TYR A 74 10.28 4.61 -17.59
CA TYR A 74 11.62 4.04 -17.34
C TYR A 74 12.75 5.04 -17.58
N ASP A 75 12.50 6.05 -18.44
CA ASP A 75 13.51 7.05 -18.81
C ASP A 75 13.28 8.44 -18.19
N GLY A 76 12.22 8.58 -17.39
CA GLY A 76 11.84 9.84 -16.78
C GLY A 76 11.04 10.79 -17.69
N VAL A 77 10.84 10.44 -18.97
CA VAL A 77 10.21 11.31 -19.97
C VAL A 77 8.99 10.67 -20.63
N ASN A 78 9.10 9.42 -21.07
CA ASN A 78 8.07 8.73 -21.84
C ASN A 78 7.35 7.67 -21.00
N LEU A 79 6.02 7.67 -21.08
CA LEU A 79 5.20 6.62 -20.50
C LEU A 79 5.14 5.42 -21.44
N VAL A 80 5.46 4.24 -20.93
CA VAL A 80 5.38 2.98 -21.65
C VAL A 80 4.25 2.15 -21.07
N GLU A 81 3.35 1.65 -21.93
CA GLU A 81 2.29 0.76 -21.50
C GLU A 81 2.83 -0.64 -21.26
N VAL A 82 2.62 -1.16 -20.06
CA VAL A 82 3.01 -2.52 -19.67
C VAL A 82 1.75 -3.36 -19.53
N LYS A 83 1.63 -4.41 -20.35
CA LYS A 83 0.46 -5.30 -20.34
C LYS A 83 0.54 -6.33 -19.23
N ASN A 84 -0.61 -6.64 -18.63
CA ASN A 84 -0.76 -7.70 -17.63
C ASN A 84 0.24 -7.63 -16.47
N THR A 85 0.46 -6.42 -15.95
CA THR A 85 1.29 -6.27 -14.76
C THR A 85 0.61 -6.97 -13.58
N ALA A 86 1.34 -7.87 -12.94
CA ALA A 86 0.86 -8.63 -11.80
C ALA A 86 1.10 -7.87 -10.50
N PHE A 87 0.03 -7.64 -9.75
CA PHE A 87 0.07 -7.03 -8.42
C PHE A 87 -0.32 -8.04 -7.37
N ARG A 88 0.24 -7.89 -6.18
CA ARG A 88 -0.16 -8.68 -5.02
C ARG A 88 -1.63 -8.41 -4.71
N ALA A 89 -2.40 -9.47 -4.50
CA ALA A 89 -3.81 -9.39 -4.14
C ALA A 89 -4.06 -10.12 -2.83
N TYR A 90 -5.14 -9.75 -2.17
CA TYR A 90 -5.44 -10.23 -0.81
C TYR A 90 -6.93 -10.54 -0.68
N ASP A 91 -7.33 -11.13 0.43
CA ASP A 91 -8.73 -11.37 0.76
C ASP A 91 -9.37 -10.14 1.42
N THR A 92 -8.57 -9.35 2.14
CA THR A 92 -9.06 -8.18 2.89
C THR A 92 -8.06 -7.03 2.81
N TRP A 93 -8.53 -5.82 3.07
CA TRP A 93 -7.66 -4.64 3.19
C TRP A 93 -6.70 -4.75 4.38
N GLU A 94 -7.12 -5.43 5.46
CA GLU A 94 -6.26 -5.67 6.61
C GLU A 94 -4.99 -6.44 6.21
N GLU A 95 -5.14 -7.49 5.40
CA GLU A 95 -4.00 -8.25 4.88
C GLU A 95 -3.09 -7.38 4.02
N SER A 96 -3.67 -6.50 3.20
CA SER A 96 -2.92 -5.54 2.38
C SER A 96 -2.08 -4.60 3.25
N VAL A 97 -2.65 -4.09 4.34
CA VAL A 97 -1.94 -3.22 5.29
C VAL A 97 -0.79 -3.98 5.96
N THR A 98 -1.03 -5.19 6.41
CA THR A 98 -0.01 -6.04 7.04
C THR A 98 1.16 -6.31 6.08
N ASP A 99 0.85 -6.68 4.85
CA ASP A 99 1.87 -6.97 3.83
C ASP A 99 2.66 -5.72 3.43
N HIS A 100 1.99 -4.58 3.32
CA HIS A 100 2.64 -3.29 3.05
C HIS A 100 3.70 -2.97 4.10
N SER A 101 3.36 -3.13 5.36
CA SER A 101 4.30 -2.89 6.47
C SER A 101 5.47 -3.86 6.43
N ALA A 102 5.22 -5.14 6.16
CA ALA A 102 6.28 -6.14 5.99
C ALA A 102 7.18 -5.80 4.80
N PHE A 103 6.59 -5.36 3.70
CA PHE A 103 7.32 -4.94 2.50
C PHE A 103 8.26 -3.75 2.79
N LEU A 104 7.76 -2.73 3.49
CA LEU A 104 8.57 -1.58 3.87
C LEU A 104 9.72 -1.97 4.81
N LYS A 105 9.44 -2.83 5.78
CA LYS A 105 10.45 -3.28 6.75
C LYS A 105 11.52 -4.16 6.11
N ALA A 106 11.21 -4.88 5.06
CA ALA A 106 12.16 -5.67 4.29
C ALA A 106 13.09 -4.80 3.43
N ASN A 107 12.67 -3.57 3.12
CA ASN A 107 13.47 -2.62 2.37
C ASN A 107 14.38 -1.84 3.33
N LYS A 108 15.70 -2.02 3.20
CA LYS A 108 16.69 -1.43 4.11
C LYS A 108 16.56 0.09 4.25
N ARG A 109 16.27 0.79 3.16
CA ARG A 109 16.10 2.25 3.15
C ARG A 109 14.91 2.69 4.02
N TYR A 110 13.77 2.01 3.86
CA TYR A 110 12.57 2.33 4.62
C TYR A 110 12.71 1.95 6.09
N LYS A 111 13.46 0.91 6.40
CA LYS A 111 13.70 0.46 7.77
C LYS A 111 14.35 1.55 8.63
N GLU A 112 15.29 2.30 8.06
CA GLU A 112 15.92 3.44 8.74
C GLU A 112 14.93 4.58 8.98
N GLU A 113 14.10 4.89 7.98
CA GLU A 113 13.07 5.93 8.07
C GLU A 113 12.03 5.59 9.14
N ILE A 114 11.58 4.35 9.22
CA ILE A 114 10.64 3.87 10.23
C ILE A 114 11.23 4.04 11.64
N GLY A 115 12.49 3.69 11.83
CA GLY A 115 13.18 3.82 13.11
C GLY A 115 13.21 5.27 13.61
N ARG A 116 13.52 6.21 12.72
CA ARG A 116 13.55 7.64 13.04
C ARG A 116 12.16 8.18 13.38
N ALA A 117 11.16 7.79 12.61
CA ALA A 117 9.78 8.23 12.81
C ALA A 117 9.23 7.72 14.14
N SER A 118 9.48 6.46 14.48
CA SER A 118 9.07 5.88 15.76
C SER A 118 9.70 6.59 16.95
N CYS A 119 10.97 6.99 16.84
CA CYS A 119 11.63 7.78 17.87
C CYS A 119 10.98 9.14 18.07
N ARG A 120 10.56 9.81 16.99
CA ARG A 120 9.87 11.09 17.06
C ARG A 120 8.52 11.01 17.75
N GLU A 121 7.76 9.95 17.51
CA GLU A 121 6.44 9.78 18.12
C GLU A 121 6.50 9.48 19.62
N ARG A 122 7.61 8.96 20.11
CA ARG A 122 7.79 8.65 21.53
C ARG A 122 8.12 9.88 22.38
N VAL A 123 8.44 10.98 21.74
CA VAL A 123 8.70 12.25 22.40
C VAL A 123 7.42 13.07 22.50
#